data_d08e4d8735e7f1de1fe78c118e4beb7b
#
_entry.id   d08e4d8735e7f1de1fe78c118e4beb7b
#
_cell.length_a   1.000
_cell.length_b   1.000
_cell.length_c   1.000
_cell.angle_alpha   90.00
_cell.angle_beta   90.00
_cell.angle_gamma   90.00
#
_symmetry.space_group_name_H-M   'P 1'
#
loop_
_entity.id
_entity.type
_entity.pdbx_description
1 polymer ?
#
loop_
_entity_poly.entity_id
_entity_poly.type
_entity_poly.pdbx_seq_one_letter_code
_entity_poly.pdbx_strand_id
1 'polypeptide(L)'
;MIGIIDCGGANLKSLTYALERIKLKYRISKVWSDLSNSRALILPGVSAAGNVMSNIRKLALEDRIRDFNKPVLGICVGMQVLYEHSDEENKTCLGLIPGVVKKFSNPKLAIPHMGWNMVNFLTSEFEDCSGHFYFA
;
A
#
# COMPACT_ATOMS: atom_id res chain seq x y z
N MET A 1 -12.76 -1.67 -13.23
CA MET A 1 -11.43 -1.09 -13.43
C MET A 1 -10.80 -0.84 -12.06
N ILE A 2 -9.50 -1.06 -11.92
CA ILE A 2 -8.73 -0.78 -10.70
C ILE A 2 -8.16 0.64 -10.80
N GLY A 3 -8.28 1.44 -9.75
CA GLY A 3 -7.63 2.74 -9.65
C GLY A 3 -6.26 2.61 -8.98
N ILE A 4 -5.24 3.23 -9.54
CA ILE A 4 -3.89 3.30 -8.95
C ILE A 4 -3.62 4.75 -8.60
N ILE A 5 -3.39 5.01 -7.31
CA ILE A 5 -3.10 6.35 -6.81
C ILE A 5 -1.62 6.64 -7.08
N ASP A 6 -1.32 7.61 -7.93
CA ASP A 6 0.05 8.07 -8.16
C ASP A 6 0.45 9.11 -7.10
N CYS A 7 0.96 8.62 -5.98
CA CYS A 7 1.51 9.49 -4.93
C CYS A 7 2.94 9.97 -5.22
N GLY A 8 3.51 9.61 -6.38
CA GLY A 8 4.92 9.85 -6.70
C GLY A 8 5.87 8.84 -6.04
N GLY A 9 7.00 8.62 -6.69
CA GLY A 9 8.08 7.77 -6.18
C GLY A 9 7.88 6.25 -6.32
N ALA A 10 6.69 5.76 -6.65
CA ALA A 10 6.44 4.33 -6.79
C ALA A 10 6.94 3.78 -8.14
N ASN A 11 7.39 2.52 -8.17
CA ASN A 11 7.65 1.80 -9.41
C ASN A 11 6.33 1.33 -10.04
N LEU A 12 5.59 2.28 -10.62
CA LEU A 12 4.28 2.01 -11.24
C LEU A 12 4.38 1.02 -12.40
N LYS A 13 5.52 0.98 -13.10
CA LYS A 13 5.72 0.10 -14.25
C LYS A 13 5.66 -1.39 -13.87
N SER A 14 6.28 -1.76 -12.75
CA SER A 14 6.22 -3.13 -12.24
C SER A 14 4.78 -3.53 -11.87
N LEU A 15 4.05 -2.61 -11.23
CA LEU A 15 2.65 -2.83 -10.87
C LEU A 15 1.75 -2.99 -12.11
N THR A 16 1.93 -2.13 -13.12
CA THR A 16 1.12 -2.23 -14.35
C THR A 16 1.38 -3.54 -15.09
N TYR A 17 2.61 -3.98 -15.20
CA TYR A 17 2.94 -5.29 -15.79
C TYR A 17 2.29 -6.47 -15.03
N ALA A 18 2.22 -6.38 -13.70
CA ALA A 18 1.53 -7.39 -12.91
C ALA A 18 0.02 -7.43 -13.22
N LEU A 19 -0.63 -6.26 -13.30
CA LEU A 19 -2.04 -6.15 -13.64
C LEU A 19 -2.34 -6.59 -15.08
N GLU A 20 -1.47 -6.29 -16.02
CA GLU A 20 -1.56 -6.71 -17.43
C GLU A 20 -1.48 -8.24 -17.58
N ARG A 21 -0.56 -8.90 -16.84
CA ARG A 21 -0.47 -10.36 -16.85
C ARG A 21 -1.76 -11.04 -16.42
N ILE A 22 -2.47 -10.46 -15.46
CA ILE A 22 -3.77 -10.98 -14.99
C ILE A 22 -4.96 -10.34 -15.71
N LYS A 23 -4.70 -9.59 -16.78
CA LYS A 23 -5.71 -8.95 -17.66
C LYS A 23 -6.69 -8.04 -16.92
N LEU A 24 -6.25 -7.38 -15.85
CA LEU A 24 -7.06 -6.40 -15.12
C LEU A 24 -6.90 -5.01 -15.75
N LYS A 25 -8.02 -4.37 -16.06
CA LYS A 25 -8.05 -2.98 -16.52
C LYS A 25 -7.78 -2.05 -15.33
N TYR A 26 -6.88 -1.10 -15.52
CA TYR A 26 -6.50 -0.13 -14.49
C TYR A 26 -6.45 1.30 -15.04
N ARG A 27 -6.42 2.27 -14.15
CA ARG A 27 -6.16 3.68 -14.43
C ARG A 27 -5.23 4.23 -13.36
N ILE A 28 -4.17 4.90 -13.78
CA ILE A 28 -3.26 5.63 -12.89
C ILE A 28 -3.65 7.09 -12.91
N SER A 29 -3.83 7.70 -11.76
CA SER A 29 -4.10 9.14 -11.68
C SER A 29 -3.70 9.73 -10.33
N LYS A 30 -3.48 11.05 -10.32
CA LYS A 30 -3.37 11.92 -9.15
C LYS A 30 -4.68 12.64 -8.86
N VAL A 31 -5.65 12.52 -9.74
CA VAL A 31 -6.91 13.26 -9.69
C VAL A 31 -8.03 12.33 -9.25
N TRP A 32 -8.75 12.73 -8.20
CA TRP A 32 -9.80 11.89 -7.62
C TRP A 32 -10.93 11.53 -8.59
N SER A 33 -11.36 12.46 -9.42
CA SER A 33 -12.45 12.20 -10.39
C SER A 33 -12.16 11.02 -11.32
N ASP A 34 -10.89 10.75 -11.61
CA ASP A 34 -10.47 9.62 -12.43
C ASP A 34 -10.54 8.27 -11.68
N LEU A 35 -10.46 8.32 -10.34
CA LEU A 35 -10.33 7.17 -9.46
C LEU A 35 -11.62 6.82 -8.73
N SER A 36 -12.50 7.80 -8.50
CA SER A 36 -13.70 7.67 -7.65
C SER A 36 -14.64 6.53 -8.06
N ASN A 37 -14.75 6.25 -9.35
CA ASN A 37 -15.59 5.18 -9.90
C ASN A 37 -14.87 3.83 -10.01
N SER A 38 -13.66 3.69 -9.48
CA SER A 38 -12.94 2.41 -9.46
C SER A 38 -13.66 1.40 -8.58
N ARG A 39 -13.52 0.11 -8.90
CA ARG A 39 -14.04 -0.98 -8.06
C ARG A 39 -13.14 -1.31 -6.87
N ALA A 40 -11.88 -0.92 -6.96
CA ALA A 40 -10.88 -1.00 -5.89
C ALA A 40 -9.76 -0.01 -6.18
N LEU A 41 -9.03 0.37 -5.14
CA LEU A 41 -7.84 1.21 -5.25
C LEU A 41 -6.58 0.42 -4.91
N ILE A 42 -5.48 0.77 -5.57
CA ILE A 42 -4.14 0.38 -5.15
C ILE A 42 -3.40 1.64 -4.74
N LEU A 43 -2.85 1.61 -3.54
CA LEU A 43 -1.98 2.64 -2.99
C LEU A 43 -0.55 2.09 -2.96
N PRO A 44 0.25 2.32 -4.00
CA PRO A 44 1.64 1.94 -4.00
C PRO A 44 2.44 2.96 -3.20
N GLY A 45 3.56 2.56 -2.64
CA GLY A 45 4.46 3.48 -1.94
C GLY A 45 5.86 2.93 -1.93
N VAL A 46 6.81 3.77 -2.28
CA VAL A 46 8.24 3.59 -2.02
C VAL A 46 8.75 4.86 -1.35
N SER A 47 9.80 4.83 -0.62
CA SER A 47 10.31 5.89 0.25
C SER A 47 9.73 5.86 1.66
N ALA A 48 9.86 6.93 2.42
CA ALA A 48 9.36 7.03 3.79
C ALA A 48 7.85 7.33 3.85
N ALA A 49 7.20 6.88 4.92
CA ALA A 49 5.76 7.09 5.15
C ALA A 49 5.37 8.58 5.12
N GLY A 50 6.23 9.45 5.65
CA GLY A 50 6.01 10.90 5.63
C GLY A 50 5.95 11.50 4.23
N ASN A 51 6.76 11.00 3.31
CA ASN A 51 6.73 11.47 1.91
C ASN A 51 5.43 11.07 1.23
N VAL A 52 4.99 9.82 1.40
CA VAL A 52 3.73 9.32 0.83
C VAL A 52 2.55 10.12 1.38
N MET A 53 2.48 10.31 2.71
CA MET A 53 1.40 11.08 3.34
C MET A 53 1.42 12.56 2.91
N SER A 54 2.61 13.17 2.79
CA SER A 54 2.74 14.54 2.30
C SER A 54 2.17 14.69 0.88
N ASN A 55 2.45 13.74 -0.01
CA ASN A 55 1.93 13.77 -1.37
C ASN A 55 0.42 13.52 -1.41
N ILE A 56 -0.10 12.58 -0.63
CA ILE A 56 -1.54 12.34 -0.50
C ILE A 56 -2.26 13.63 -0.07
N ARG A 57 -1.71 14.36 0.93
CA ARG A 57 -2.27 15.63 1.41
C ARG A 57 -2.19 16.74 0.38
N LYS A 58 -1.05 16.90 -0.29
CA LYS A 58 -0.87 17.88 -1.38
C LYS A 58 -1.86 17.69 -2.52
N LEU A 59 -2.25 16.43 -2.79
CA LEU A 59 -3.22 16.08 -3.82
C LEU A 59 -4.67 16.13 -3.31
N ALA A 60 -4.90 16.50 -2.05
CA ALA A 60 -6.21 16.50 -1.38
C ALA A 60 -6.93 15.13 -1.49
N LEU A 61 -6.17 14.04 -1.38
CA LEU A 61 -6.68 12.67 -1.49
C LEU A 61 -6.94 12.00 -0.14
N GLU A 62 -6.49 12.58 0.99
CA GLU A 62 -6.54 11.94 2.32
C GLU A 62 -7.98 11.55 2.68
N ASP A 63 -8.91 12.50 2.73
CA ASP A 63 -10.31 12.24 3.07
C ASP A 63 -10.99 11.39 2.00
N ARG A 64 -10.63 11.59 0.73
CA ARG A 64 -11.18 10.81 -0.38
C ARG A 64 -10.83 9.33 -0.30
N ILE A 65 -9.63 8.99 0.14
CA ILE A 65 -9.21 7.61 0.36
C ILE A 65 -9.89 7.04 1.61
N ARG A 66 -10.01 7.81 2.69
CA ARG A 66 -10.72 7.40 3.90
C ARG A 66 -12.19 7.08 3.64
N ASP A 67 -12.86 7.92 2.87
CA ASP A 67 -14.28 7.78 2.54
C ASP A 67 -14.55 6.75 1.43
N PHE A 68 -13.51 6.15 0.85
CA PHE A 68 -13.69 5.18 -0.22
C PHE A 68 -14.18 3.85 0.33
N ASN A 69 -15.45 3.50 0.04
CA ASN A 69 -16.18 2.36 0.61
C ASN A 69 -15.95 1.01 -0.11
N LYS A 70 -14.91 0.92 -0.92
CA LYS A 70 -14.54 -0.30 -1.67
C LYS A 70 -13.12 -0.73 -1.28
N PRO A 71 -12.64 -1.92 -1.68
CA PRO A 71 -11.33 -2.42 -1.28
C PRO A 71 -10.18 -1.49 -1.64
N VAL A 72 -9.24 -1.34 -0.72
CA VAL A 72 -7.97 -0.62 -0.91
C VAL A 72 -6.81 -1.55 -0.61
N LEU A 73 -5.92 -1.75 -1.57
CA LEU A 73 -4.70 -2.53 -1.41
C LEU A 73 -3.51 -1.59 -1.25
N GLY A 74 -2.88 -1.59 -0.09
CA GLY A 74 -1.59 -0.93 0.13
C GLY A 74 -0.43 -1.85 -0.22
N ILE A 75 0.57 -1.32 -0.93
CA ILE A 75 1.79 -2.07 -1.29
C ILE A 75 3.00 -1.39 -0.67
N CYS A 76 3.81 -2.13 0.10
CA CYS A 76 5.00 -1.65 0.80
C CYS A 76 4.65 -0.46 1.71
N VAL A 77 5.24 0.70 1.52
CA VAL A 77 4.90 1.92 2.29
C VAL A 77 3.44 2.34 2.10
N GLY A 78 2.85 2.06 0.94
CA GLY A 78 1.40 2.23 0.74
C GLY A 78 0.56 1.43 1.73
N MET A 79 0.98 0.20 2.11
CA MET A 79 0.35 -0.55 3.19
C MET A 79 0.58 0.12 4.56
N GLN A 80 1.80 0.58 4.82
CA GLN A 80 2.13 1.22 6.11
C GLN A 80 1.26 2.44 6.39
N VAL A 81 0.99 3.26 5.37
CA VAL A 81 0.17 4.48 5.55
C VAL A 81 -1.33 4.20 5.65
N LEU A 82 -1.79 2.96 5.48
CA LEU A 82 -3.18 2.60 5.80
C LEU A 82 -3.45 2.56 7.30
N TYR A 83 -2.44 2.37 8.14
CA TYR A 83 -2.56 2.38 9.60
C TYR A 83 -2.79 3.79 10.14
N GLU A 84 -3.01 3.92 11.45
CA GLU A 84 -3.24 5.22 12.12
C GLU A 84 -1.95 6.04 12.21
N HIS A 85 -0.83 5.36 12.46
CA HIS A 85 0.44 6.01 12.72
C HIS A 85 1.62 5.17 12.25
N SER A 86 2.71 5.82 11.87
CA SER A 86 4.01 5.19 11.61
C SER A 86 5.09 5.83 12.48
N ASP A 87 5.87 5.02 13.19
CA ASP A 87 7.04 5.48 13.93
C ASP A 87 8.14 6.02 12.98
N GLU A 88 8.11 5.61 11.71
CA GLU A 88 8.95 6.20 10.69
C GLU A 88 8.59 7.67 10.51
N GLU A 89 9.53 8.56 10.85
CA GLU A 89 9.35 10.02 10.86
C GLU A 89 8.20 10.52 11.77
N ASN A 90 7.69 9.69 12.68
CA ASN A 90 6.61 10.04 13.62
C ASN A 90 5.39 10.66 12.89
N LYS A 91 4.78 9.90 11.98
CA LYS A 91 3.72 10.41 11.08
C LYS A 91 2.36 9.83 11.39
N THR A 92 1.37 10.72 11.47
CA THR A 92 -0.04 10.34 11.39
C THR A 92 -0.38 9.97 9.95
N CYS A 93 -1.01 8.81 9.78
CA CYS A 93 -1.33 8.19 8.50
C CYS A 93 -2.84 8.20 8.21
N LEU A 94 -3.32 7.33 7.33
CA LEU A 94 -4.72 7.34 6.88
C LEU A 94 -5.71 6.82 7.93
N GLY A 95 -5.30 5.92 8.83
CA GLY A 95 -6.18 5.37 9.88
C GLY A 95 -7.30 4.48 9.37
N LEU A 96 -7.12 3.83 8.22
CA LEU A 96 -8.07 2.83 7.71
C LEU A 96 -7.94 1.49 8.43
N ILE A 97 -6.77 1.21 8.97
CA ILE A 97 -6.46 0.02 9.76
C ILE A 97 -6.02 0.49 11.15
N PRO A 98 -6.66 0.04 12.25
CA PRO A 98 -6.23 0.38 13.59
C PRO A 98 -4.81 -0.11 13.88
N GLY A 99 -4.01 0.72 14.55
CA GLY A 99 -2.68 0.34 15.02
C GLY A 99 -1.55 1.23 14.50
N VAL A 100 -0.33 0.84 14.89
CA VAL A 100 0.91 1.61 14.65
C VAL A 100 1.93 0.74 13.94
N VAL A 101 2.52 1.26 12.88
CA VAL A 101 3.68 0.66 12.21
C VAL A 101 4.94 0.97 12.98
N LYS A 102 5.65 -0.05 13.45
CA LYS A 102 6.86 0.08 14.27
C LYS A 102 8.06 -0.58 13.62
N LYS A 103 9.24 -0.03 13.87
CA LYS A 103 10.50 -0.67 13.52
C LYS A 103 10.68 -1.96 14.33
N PHE A 104 11.19 -3.00 13.70
CA PHE A 104 11.61 -4.20 14.44
C PHE A 104 12.69 -3.86 15.47
N SER A 105 12.51 -4.35 16.69
CA SER A 105 13.42 -4.06 17.82
C SER A 105 14.23 -5.28 18.29
N ASN A 106 14.00 -6.46 17.69
CA ASN A 106 14.71 -7.66 18.10
C ASN A 106 16.16 -7.66 17.56
N PRO A 107 17.19 -7.61 18.44
CA PRO A 107 18.59 -7.56 18.02
C PRO A 107 19.11 -8.83 17.34
N LYS A 108 18.33 -9.93 17.39
CA LYS A 108 18.67 -11.19 16.72
C LYS A 108 18.19 -11.26 15.28
N LEU A 109 17.42 -10.29 14.83
CA LEU A 109 16.91 -10.23 13.47
C LEU A 109 17.78 -9.33 12.59
N ALA A 110 18.03 -9.77 11.36
CA ALA A 110 18.62 -8.89 10.36
C ALA A 110 17.60 -7.81 9.95
N ILE A 111 17.99 -6.54 10.09
CA ILE A 111 17.17 -5.38 9.72
C ILE A 111 17.96 -4.56 8.70
N PRO A 112 17.41 -4.29 7.51
CA PRO A 112 16.06 -4.62 7.04
C PRO A 112 15.84 -6.12 6.79
N HIS A 113 14.58 -6.57 6.87
CA HIS A 113 14.19 -7.93 6.51
C HIS A 113 14.17 -8.06 4.98
N MET A 114 15.14 -8.82 4.43
CA MET A 114 15.27 -9.05 2.99
C MET A 114 15.44 -10.54 2.72
N GLY A 115 14.74 -11.04 1.71
CA GLY A 115 14.87 -12.43 1.30
C GLY A 115 13.54 -13.17 1.15
N TRP A 116 13.62 -14.46 0.81
CA TRP A 116 12.48 -15.35 0.68
C TRP A 116 12.02 -15.87 2.04
N ASN A 117 10.74 -15.73 2.34
CA ASN A 117 10.12 -16.31 3.52
C ASN A 117 8.76 -16.92 3.21
N MET A 118 8.42 -17.97 3.97
CA MET A 118 7.09 -18.55 3.93
C MET A 118 6.09 -17.59 4.55
N VAL A 119 5.00 -17.34 3.85
CA VAL A 119 3.84 -16.60 4.34
C VAL A 119 2.67 -17.55 4.40
N ASN A 120 2.05 -17.65 5.57
CA ASN A 120 0.84 -18.42 5.80
C ASN A 120 -0.31 -17.43 6.00
N PHE A 121 -1.28 -17.44 5.11
CA PHE A 121 -2.50 -16.68 5.29
C PHE A 121 -3.42 -17.41 6.27
N LEU A 122 -3.94 -16.68 7.25
CA LEU A 122 -4.76 -17.25 8.34
C LEU A 122 -6.26 -17.18 8.07
N THR A 123 -6.66 -16.51 6.97
CA THR A 123 -8.05 -16.38 6.57
C THR A 123 -8.35 -17.32 5.41
N SER A 124 -9.52 -17.94 5.42
CA SER A 124 -9.94 -18.91 4.39
C SER A 124 -9.95 -18.32 2.98
N GLU A 125 -10.24 -17.02 2.85
CA GLU A 125 -10.26 -16.35 1.55
C GLU A 125 -8.89 -16.28 0.87
N PHE A 126 -7.80 -16.38 1.63
CA PHE A 126 -6.43 -16.27 1.14
C PHE A 126 -5.57 -17.49 1.42
N GLU A 127 -6.12 -18.57 1.97
CA GLU A 127 -5.35 -19.77 2.34
C GLU A 127 -4.58 -20.35 1.15
N ASP A 128 -5.20 -20.40 -0.03
CA ASP A 128 -4.57 -20.85 -1.28
C ASP A 128 -3.45 -19.92 -1.77
N CYS A 129 -3.33 -18.72 -1.21
CA CYS A 129 -2.26 -17.77 -1.53
C CYS A 129 -1.01 -17.99 -0.67
N SER A 130 -1.04 -18.90 0.29
CA SER A 130 0.12 -19.21 1.15
C SER A 130 1.30 -19.72 0.32
N GLY A 131 2.52 -19.33 0.66
CA GLY A 131 3.69 -19.68 -0.11
C GLY A 131 4.92 -18.86 0.23
N HIS A 132 5.96 -18.98 -0.58
CA HIS A 132 7.16 -18.19 -0.43
C HIS A 132 7.03 -16.85 -1.13
N PHE A 133 7.29 -15.78 -0.37
CA PHE A 133 7.32 -14.40 -0.84
C PHE A 133 8.69 -13.78 -0.62
N TYR A 134 9.11 -12.93 -1.54
CA TYR A 134 10.33 -12.15 -1.38
C TYR A 134 10.01 -10.81 -0.69
N PHE A 135 10.71 -10.55 0.40
CA PHE A 135 10.65 -9.30 1.15
C PHE A 135 11.87 -8.43 0.84
N ALA A 136 11.67 -7.13 0.70
CA ALA A 136 12.72 -6.15 0.46
C ALA A 136 12.42 -4.82 1.14
#